data_6b5008b26b62c46eacf3fa145bac8c57
#
_entry.id   6b5008b26b62c46eacf3fa145bac8c57
#
_cell.length_a   1.000
_cell.length_b   1.000
_cell.length_c   1.000
_cell.angle_alpha   90.00
_cell.angle_beta   90.00
_cell.angle_gamma   90.00
#
_symmetry.space_group_name_H-M   'P 1'
#
loop_
_entity.id
_entity.type
_entity.pdbx_description
1 polymer ?
#
loop_
_entity_poly.entity_id
_entity_poly.type
_entity_poly.pdbx_seq_one_letter_code
_entity_poly.pdbx_strand_id
1 'polypeptide(L)'
;MSVPALNKVVADFSCPATGDKKIRLKSLRGKKVVLYFYPKDSTPGCTTEGQDFRDLHSKFQRAGAVILGVSRDSLASHEKFREKLKLPFDLLSDPDEKLCHQFDVIREKTLYGRKFLGVERSTFLIDADGKLRQEWRKVKVKGHAAEVLDAVKNI
;
A
#
# COMPACT_ATOMS: atom_id res chain seq x y z
N MET A 1 -16.54 6.46 8.31
CA MET A 1 -16.11 6.22 6.94
C MET A 1 -16.46 4.80 6.54
N SER A 2 -17.01 4.65 5.34
CA SER A 2 -17.32 3.33 4.82
C SER A 2 -16.07 2.66 4.27
N VAL A 3 -16.01 1.32 4.42
CA VAL A 3 -14.97 0.51 3.82
C VAL A 3 -15.11 0.57 2.29
N PRO A 4 -14.00 0.69 1.53
CA PRO A 4 -14.08 0.70 0.07
C PRO A 4 -14.76 -0.56 -0.48
N ALA A 5 -15.63 -0.36 -1.44
CA ALA A 5 -16.33 -1.45 -2.12
C ALA A 5 -15.92 -1.51 -3.59
N LEU A 6 -15.90 -2.72 -4.14
CA LEU A 6 -15.52 -2.93 -5.54
C LEU A 6 -16.41 -2.11 -6.49
N ASN A 7 -15.76 -1.48 -7.47
CA ASN A 7 -16.38 -0.65 -8.50
C ASN A 7 -17.05 0.63 -7.95
N LYS A 8 -16.72 1.01 -6.73
CA LYS A 8 -17.18 2.27 -6.13
C LYS A 8 -16.00 3.20 -5.91
N VAL A 9 -16.28 4.51 -5.93
CA VAL A 9 -15.25 5.52 -5.67
C VAL A 9 -14.78 5.41 -4.23
N VAL A 10 -13.45 5.36 -4.05
CA VAL A 10 -12.83 5.32 -2.72
C VAL A 10 -12.90 6.71 -2.11
N ALA A 11 -13.28 6.80 -0.85
CA ALA A 11 -13.32 8.07 -0.13
C ALA A 11 -11.92 8.70 -0.10
N ASP A 12 -11.86 10.00 -0.32
CA ASP A 12 -10.59 10.74 -0.32
C ASP A 12 -9.89 10.63 1.04
N PHE A 13 -8.57 10.64 1.01
CA PHE A 13 -7.76 10.68 2.22
C PHE A 13 -6.52 11.54 1.99
N SER A 14 -5.92 11.99 3.08
CA SER A 14 -4.63 12.68 3.08
C SER A 14 -3.75 12.00 4.13
N CYS A 15 -2.53 11.66 3.76
CA CYS A 15 -1.64 10.89 4.64
C CYS A 15 -0.21 11.41 4.50
N PRO A 16 0.51 11.61 5.62
CA PRO A 16 1.93 11.99 5.58
C PRO A 16 2.74 10.93 4.84
N ALA A 17 3.70 11.38 4.05
CA ALA A 17 4.50 10.52 3.20
C ALA A 17 5.98 10.90 3.25
N THR A 18 6.83 9.97 2.81
CA THR A 18 8.25 10.24 2.62
C THR A 18 8.43 11.46 1.70
N GLY A 19 9.58 12.14 1.84
CA GLY A 19 9.85 13.35 1.05
C GLY A 19 9.20 14.60 1.65
N ASP A 20 8.84 14.56 2.93
CA ASP A 20 8.29 15.72 3.67
C ASP A 20 7.05 16.31 2.99
N LYS A 21 6.11 15.45 2.65
CA LYS A 21 4.87 15.85 1.95
C LYS A 21 3.69 15.02 2.44
N LYS A 22 2.49 15.41 2.01
CA LYS A 22 1.28 14.62 2.21
C LYS A 22 0.78 14.14 0.85
N ILE A 23 0.31 12.91 0.81
CA ILE A 23 -0.33 12.33 -0.38
C ILE A 23 -1.83 12.38 -0.17
N ARG A 24 -2.53 12.96 -1.13
CA ARG A 24 -3.98 13.03 -1.15
C ARG A 24 -4.47 12.18 -2.32
N LEU A 25 -5.36 11.23 -2.05
CA LEU A 25 -5.84 10.31 -3.08
C LEU A 25 -6.45 11.05 -4.27
N LYS A 26 -7.27 12.06 -3.99
CA LYS A 26 -7.93 12.85 -5.04
C LYS A 26 -6.94 13.52 -6.00
N SER A 27 -5.74 13.85 -5.52
CA SER A 27 -4.70 14.46 -6.36
C SER A 27 -4.09 13.48 -7.36
N LEU A 28 -4.38 12.20 -7.23
CA LEU A 28 -3.86 11.15 -8.11
C LEU A 28 -4.85 10.73 -9.21
N ARG A 29 -5.97 11.45 -9.35
CA ARG A 29 -6.92 11.20 -10.45
C ARG A 29 -6.19 11.28 -11.78
N GLY A 30 -6.55 10.40 -12.71
CA GLY A 30 -5.86 10.26 -13.98
C GLY A 30 -4.78 9.20 -13.97
N LYS A 31 -4.40 8.71 -12.79
CA LYS A 31 -3.45 7.61 -12.62
C LYS A 31 -4.09 6.46 -11.86
N LYS A 32 -3.68 5.25 -12.20
CA LYS A 32 -4.02 4.07 -11.41
C LYS A 32 -3.18 4.10 -10.15
N VAL A 33 -3.73 3.66 -9.02
CA VAL A 33 -3.02 3.66 -7.73
C VAL A 33 -2.97 2.25 -7.17
N VAL A 34 -1.76 1.78 -6.89
CA VAL A 34 -1.54 0.54 -6.16
C VAL A 34 -1.19 0.94 -4.73
N LEU A 35 -2.07 0.63 -3.80
CA LEU A 35 -1.91 0.96 -2.40
C LEU A 35 -1.73 -0.34 -1.63
N TYR A 36 -0.52 -0.61 -1.13
CA TYR A 36 -0.27 -1.84 -0.40
C TYR A 36 0.04 -1.57 1.07
N PHE A 37 -0.66 -2.28 1.94
CA PHE A 37 -0.50 -2.20 3.39
C PHE A 37 0.39 -3.34 3.86
N TYR A 38 1.34 -3.04 4.74
CA TYR A 38 2.25 -4.04 5.29
C TYR A 38 2.48 -3.81 6.78
N PRO A 39 2.85 -4.87 7.52
CA PRO A 39 2.91 -4.77 8.99
C PRO A 39 3.99 -3.84 9.54
N LYS A 40 5.22 -3.89 9.02
CA LYS A 40 6.30 -3.15 9.65
C LYS A 40 7.54 -3.06 8.75
N ASP A 41 8.14 -1.86 8.71
CA ASP A 41 9.42 -1.63 8.01
C ASP A 41 10.50 -2.58 8.50
N SER A 42 11.42 -2.92 7.60
CA SER A 42 12.64 -3.69 7.89
C SER A 42 12.41 -5.12 8.38
N THR A 43 11.19 -5.64 8.24
CA THR A 43 10.92 -7.06 8.44
C THR A 43 11.16 -7.84 7.15
N PRO A 44 11.47 -9.15 7.21
CA PRO A 44 11.83 -9.91 5.99
C PRO A 44 10.78 -9.88 4.89
N GLY A 45 9.52 -10.16 5.22
CA GLY A 45 8.44 -10.17 4.23
C GLY A 45 8.18 -8.81 3.63
N CYS A 46 8.19 -7.75 4.45
CA CYS A 46 7.97 -6.40 3.98
C CYS A 46 9.13 -5.90 3.12
N THR A 47 10.34 -6.31 3.44
CA THR A 47 11.53 -6.00 2.63
C THR A 47 11.43 -6.64 1.26
N THR A 48 11.08 -7.93 1.20
CA THR A 48 10.92 -8.64 -0.07
C THR A 48 9.80 -8.03 -0.91
N GLU A 49 8.66 -7.72 -0.30
CA GLU A 49 7.54 -7.10 -1.01
C GLU A 49 7.94 -5.74 -1.61
N GLY A 50 8.61 -4.90 -0.82
CA GLY A 50 9.10 -3.61 -1.31
C GLY A 50 10.07 -3.75 -2.46
N GLN A 51 10.99 -4.71 -2.38
CA GLN A 51 11.95 -4.99 -3.44
C GLN A 51 11.26 -5.50 -4.71
N ASP A 52 10.25 -6.34 -4.57
CA ASP A 52 9.51 -6.87 -5.73
C ASP A 52 8.78 -5.74 -6.47
N PHE A 53 8.10 -4.85 -5.75
CA PHE A 53 7.47 -3.68 -6.37
C PHE A 53 8.50 -2.74 -6.98
N ARG A 54 9.64 -2.53 -6.29
CA ARG A 54 10.75 -1.71 -6.81
C ARG A 54 11.23 -2.23 -8.15
N ASP A 55 11.48 -3.53 -8.24
CA ASP A 55 12.04 -4.14 -9.44
C ASP A 55 11.08 -4.09 -10.63
N LEU A 56 9.78 -3.99 -10.38
CA LEU A 56 8.76 -3.87 -11.42
C LEU A 56 8.28 -2.43 -11.63
N HIS A 57 8.83 -1.47 -10.90
CA HIS A 57 8.32 -0.09 -10.87
C HIS A 57 8.20 0.54 -12.25
N SER A 58 9.20 0.39 -13.11
CA SER A 58 9.16 0.98 -14.45
C SER A 58 8.00 0.43 -15.28
N LYS A 59 7.67 -0.85 -15.08
CA LYS A 59 6.54 -1.48 -15.76
C LYS A 59 5.21 -0.94 -15.25
N PHE A 60 5.10 -0.70 -13.93
CA PHE A 60 3.92 -0.04 -13.36
C PHE A 60 3.77 1.37 -13.90
N GLN A 61 4.84 2.14 -13.99
CA GLN A 61 4.80 3.50 -14.55
C GLN A 61 4.32 3.49 -16.00
N ARG A 62 4.83 2.58 -16.82
CA ARG A 62 4.41 2.47 -18.22
C ARG A 62 2.93 2.09 -18.35
N ALA A 63 2.40 1.38 -17.37
CA ALA A 63 0.97 1.04 -17.31
C ALA A 63 0.12 2.18 -16.71
N GLY A 64 0.72 3.31 -16.36
CA GLY A 64 0.02 4.47 -15.80
C GLY A 64 -0.28 4.38 -14.32
N ALA A 65 0.48 3.58 -13.57
CA ALA A 65 0.22 3.35 -12.15
C ALA A 65 1.27 3.98 -11.24
N VAL A 66 0.81 4.43 -10.07
CA VAL A 66 1.62 4.90 -8.95
C VAL A 66 1.54 3.83 -7.86
N ILE A 67 2.67 3.51 -7.24
CA ILE A 67 2.73 2.57 -6.12
C ILE A 67 2.93 3.35 -4.83
N LEU A 68 2.15 3.03 -3.81
CA LEU A 68 2.26 3.62 -2.47
C LEU A 68 2.22 2.50 -1.44
N GLY A 69 3.25 2.44 -0.60
CA GLY A 69 3.27 1.51 0.53
C GLY A 69 2.75 2.21 1.79
N VAL A 70 2.05 1.49 2.65
CA VAL A 70 1.45 2.04 3.88
C VAL A 70 1.75 1.13 5.05
N SER A 71 2.22 1.70 6.15
CA SER A 71 2.30 1.01 7.43
C SER A 71 2.09 2.01 8.57
N ARG A 72 2.08 1.48 9.81
CA ARG A 72 1.96 2.30 11.01
C ARG A 72 3.29 2.87 11.50
N ASP A 73 4.37 2.60 10.78
CA ASP A 73 5.70 3.11 11.13
C ASP A 73 5.77 4.63 10.98
N SER A 74 6.71 5.24 11.70
CA SER A 74 6.94 6.68 11.64
C SER A 74 7.55 7.09 10.30
N LEU A 75 7.46 8.40 9.98
CA LEU A 75 8.13 8.93 8.80
C LEU A 75 9.65 8.72 8.85
N ALA A 76 10.26 8.85 10.03
CA ALA A 76 11.69 8.60 10.17
C ALA A 76 12.06 7.16 9.80
N SER A 77 11.27 6.19 10.26
CA SER A 77 11.45 4.78 9.89
C SER A 77 11.28 4.58 8.38
N HIS A 78 10.23 5.16 7.81
CA HIS A 78 9.95 5.07 6.37
C HIS A 78 11.06 5.67 5.52
N GLU A 79 11.62 6.81 5.91
CA GLU A 79 12.73 7.42 5.17
C GLU A 79 13.94 6.49 5.13
N LYS A 80 14.29 5.88 6.27
CA LYS A 80 15.40 4.93 6.34
C LYS A 80 15.15 3.69 5.51
N PHE A 81 13.94 3.14 5.59
CA PHE A 81 13.55 1.94 4.87
C PHE A 81 13.58 2.20 3.36
N ARG A 82 12.99 3.31 2.93
CA ARG A 82 12.98 3.73 1.53
C ARG A 82 14.39 3.90 0.99
N GLU A 83 15.26 4.58 1.73
CA GLU A 83 16.65 4.80 1.33
C GLU A 83 17.43 3.49 1.25
N LYS A 84 17.29 2.65 2.26
CA LYS A 84 18.00 1.37 2.33
C LYS A 84 17.66 0.47 1.15
N LEU A 85 16.39 0.39 0.78
CA LEU A 85 15.93 -0.44 -0.33
C LEU A 85 15.98 0.29 -1.67
N LYS A 86 16.24 1.58 -1.69
CA LYS A 86 16.19 2.43 -2.90
C LYS A 86 14.83 2.31 -3.58
N LEU A 87 13.77 2.47 -2.79
CA LEU A 87 12.40 2.42 -3.31
C LEU A 87 12.12 3.67 -4.14
N PRO A 88 11.66 3.53 -5.40
CA PRO A 88 11.37 4.67 -6.26
C PRO A 88 9.97 5.26 -6.05
N PHE A 89 9.26 4.81 -5.04
CA PHE A 89 7.92 5.28 -4.72
C PHE A 89 7.84 5.68 -3.24
N ASP A 90 6.77 6.39 -2.90
CA ASP A 90 6.61 6.90 -1.54
C ASP A 90 5.99 5.89 -0.59
N LEU A 91 6.32 6.05 0.68
CA LEU A 91 5.73 5.31 1.77
C LEU A 91 4.89 6.26 2.61
N LEU A 92 3.66 5.84 2.93
CA LEU A 92 2.72 6.60 3.75
C LEU A 92 2.81 6.15 5.20
N SER A 93 2.85 7.12 6.11
CA SER A 93 2.93 6.86 7.55
C SER A 93 1.55 7.03 8.18
N ASP A 94 1.02 5.96 8.78
CA ASP A 94 -0.33 5.91 9.33
C ASP A 94 -0.31 5.44 10.80
N PRO A 95 0.44 6.15 11.70
CA PRO A 95 0.56 5.70 13.10
C PRO A 95 -0.76 5.74 13.86
N ASP A 96 -1.68 6.60 13.47
CA ASP A 96 -3.01 6.71 14.08
C ASP A 96 -4.02 5.73 13.50
N GLU A 97 -3.62 4.90 12.55
CA GLU A 97 -4.44 3.86 11.93
C GLU A 97 -5.66 4.37 11.17
N LYS A 98 -5.69 5.66 10.80
CA LYS A 98 -6.82 6.23 10.07
C LYS A 98 -7.03 5.54 8.72
N LEU A 99 -5.95 5.41 7.95
CA LEU A 99 -5.99 4.76 6.65
C LEU A 99 -6.19 3.25 6.80
N CYS A 100 -5.55 2.65 7.80
CA CYS A 100 -5.73 1.22 8.09
C CYS A 100 -7.17 0.88 8.41
N HIS A 101 -7.88 1.74 9.15
CA HIS A 101 -9.30 1.53 9.46
C HIS A 101 -10.18 1.81 8.26
N GLN A 102 -9.86 2.82 7.46
CA GLN A 102 -10.62 3.10 6.23
C GLN A 102 -10.64 1.88 5.30
N PHE A 103 -9.51 1.18 5.18
CA PHE A 103 -9.39 0.02 4.30
C PHE A 103 -9.60 -1.31 5.02
N ASP A 104 -9.92 -1.26 6.31
CA ASP A 104 -10.24 -2.44 7.12
C ASP A 104 -9.14 -3.50 7.06
N VAL A 105 -7.91 -3.10 7.36
CA VAL A 105 -6.75 -4.01 7.33
C VAL A 105 -6.22 -4.36 8.71
N ILE A 106 -6.84 -3.87 9.79
CA ILE A 106 -6.44 -4.23 11.14
C ILE A 106 -7.14 -5.53 11.53
N ARG A 107 -6.36 -6.52 11.93
CA ARG A 107 -6.86 -7.85 12.31
C ARG A 107 -6.22 -8.33 13.60
N GLU A 108 -6.94 -9.16 14.34
CA GLU A 108 -6.38 -9.84 15.50
C GLU A 108 -5.40 -10.91 15.04
N LYS A 109 -4.19 -10.88 15.58
CA LYS A 109 -3.13 -11.84 15.29
C LYS A 109 -2.69 -12.51 16.60
N THR A 110 -2.21 -13.74 16.50
CA THR A 110 -1.68 -14.48 17.64
C THR A 110 -0.21 -14.82 17.37
N LEU A 111 0.66 -14.51 18.32
CA LEU A 111 2.07 -14.84 18.26
C LEU A 111 2.52 -15.29 19.63
N TYR A 112 3.07 -16.50 19.73
CA TYR A 112 3.50 -17.10 21.01
C TYR A 112 2.41 -17.06 22.08
N GLY A 113 1.17 -17.37 21.69
CA GLY A 113 0.02 -17.39 22.60
C GLY A 113 -0.54 -16.03 22.97
N ARG A 114 0.06 -14.94 22.48
CA ARG A 114 -0.43 -13.57 22.72
C ARG A 114 -1.24 -13.07 21.54
N LYS A 115 -2.37 -12.46 21.86
CA LYS A 115 -3.22 -11.81 20.86
C LYS A 115 -2.87 -10.33 20.76
N PHE A 116 -2.80 -9.81 19.55
CA PHE A 116 -2.58 -8.39 19.31
C PHE A 116 -3.25 -7.95 18.01
N LEU A 117 -3.46 -6.64 17.87
CA LEU A 117 -4.02 -6.08 16.63
C LEU A 117 -2.87 -5.65 15.72
N GLY A 118 -2.88 -6.13 14.50
CA GLY A 118 -1.84 -5.81 13.52
C GLY A 118 -2.40 -5.65 12.12
N VAL A 119 -1.58 -5.11 11.24
CA VAL A 119 -1.93 -4.93 9.83
C VAL A 119 -1.89 -6.27 9.12
N GLU A 120 -3.01 -6.65 8.49
CA GLU A 120 -3.06 -7.77 7.56
C GLU A 120 -2.54 -7.28 6.22
N ARG A 121 -1.51 -7.94 5.68
CA ARG A 121 -0.93 -7.55 4.40
C ARG A 121 -2.01 -7.57 3.32
N SER A 122 -2.24 -6.42 2.70
CA SER A 122 -3.32 -6.23 1.74
C SER A 122 -2.90 -5.26 0.65
N THR A 123 -3.43 -5.42 -0.55
CA THR A 123 -3.18 -4.51 -1.66
C THR A 123 -4.51 -4.12 -2.29
N PHE A 124 -4.62 -2.85 -2.67
CA PHE A 124 -5.82 -2.29 -3.29
C PHE A 124 -5.43 -1.62 -4.59
N LEU A 125 -6.15 -1.95 -5.66
CA LEU A 125 -5.96 -1.35 -6.97
C LEU A 125 -7.10 -0.40 -7.26
N ILE A 126 -6.77 0.89 -7.40
CA ILE A 126 -7.71 1.98 -7.64
C ILE A 126 -7.47 2.51 -9.05
N ASP A 127 -8.52 2.66 -9.84
CA ASP A 127 -8.38 3.11 -11.23
C ASP A 127 -8.23 4.64 -11.31
N ALA A 128 -8.04 5.14 -12.55
CA ALA A 128 -7.83 6.56 -12.81
C ALA A 128 -9.02 7.44 -12.40
N ASP A 129 -10.21 6.86 -12.29
CA ASP A 129 -11.42 7.55 -11.83
C ASP A 129 -11.62 7.47 -10.33
N GLY A 130 -10.73 6.79 -9.62
CA GLY A 130 -10.78 6.65 -8.17
C GLY A 130 -11.64 5.51 -7.68
N LYS A 131 -12.03 4.59 -8.55
CA LYS A 131 -12.83 3.42 -8.17
C LYS A 131 -11.94 2.26 -7.78
N LEU A 132 -12.32 1.54 -6.72
CA LEU A 132 -11.64 0.31 -6.33
C LEU A 132 -11.95 -0.79 -7.34
N ARG A 133 -10.93 -1.30 -8.02
CA ARG A 133 -11.11 -2.30 -9.07
C ARG A 133 -10.76 -3.70 -8.61
N GLN A 134 -9.85 -3.84 -7.67
CA GLN A 134 -9.47 -5.14 -7.14
C GLN A 134 -8.83 -4.98 -5.76
N GLU A 135 -9.00 -5.99 -4.91
CA GLU A 135 -8.31 -6.06 -3.64
C GLU A 135 -7.74 -7.45 -3.41
N TRP A 136 -6.62 -7.50 -2.71
CA TRP A 136 -5.98 -8.74 -2.27
C TRP A 136 -5.81 -8.65 -0.77
N ARG A 137 -6.33 -9.63 -0.05
CA ARG A 137 -6.19 -9.70 1.41
C ARG A 137 -5.41 -10.94 1.79
N LYS A 138 -4.79 -10.93 3.00
CA LYS A 138 -3.92 -12.01 3.45
C LYS A 138 -2.86 -12.35 2.41
N VAL A 139 -2.21 -11.34 1.90
CA VAL A 139 -1.26 -11.46 0.80
C VAL A 139 -0.06 -12.31 1.20
N LYS A 140 0.30 -13.23 0.32
CA LYS A 140 1.59 -13.92 0.33
C LYS A 140 2.50 -13.21 -0.64
N VAL A 141 3.69 -12.85 -0.20
CA VAL A 141 4.59 -11.97 -0.95
C VAL A 141 5.05 -12.58 -2.27
N LYS A 142 5.32 -13.88 -2.29
CA LYS A 142 5.85 -14.55 -3.49
C LYS A 142 4.92 -14.40 -4.69
N GLY A 143 5.41 -13.76 -5.74
CA GLY A 143 4.67 -13.57 -6.98
C GLY A 143 3.56 -12.51 -6.93
N HIS A 144 3.36 -11.88 -5.77
CA HIS A 144 2.26 -10.92 -5.59
C HIS A 144 2.43 -9.67 -6.45
N ALA A 145 3.61 -9.05 -6.45
CA ALA A 145 3.84 -7.83 -7.22
C ALA A 145 3.58 -8.04 -8.72
N ALA A 146 3.98 -9.20 -9.26
CA ALA A 146 3.73 -9.53 -10.66
C ALA A 146 2.23 -9.71 -10.93
N GLU A 147 1.50 -10.34 -10.01
CA GLU A 147 0.05 -10.50 -10.11
C GLU A 147 -0.66 -9.14 -10.12
N VAL A 148 -0.22 -8.22 -9.25
CA VAL A 148 -0.77 -6.86 -9.21
C VAL A 148 -0.49 -6.13 -10.52
N LEU A 149 0.71 -6.28 -11.07
CA LEU A 149 1.06 -5.66 -12.35
C LEU A 149 0.14 -6.14 -13.47
N ASP A 150 -0.14 -7.44 -13.53
CA ASP A 150 -1.09 -7.98 -14.52
C ASP A 150 -2.46 -7.35 -14.38
N ALA A 151 -2.96 -7.21 -13.14
CA ALA A 151 -4.25 -6.57 -12.90
C ALA A 151 -4.25 -5.10 -13.35
N VAL A 152 -3.16 -4.37 -13.09
CA VAL A 152 -3.01 -2.97 -13.52
C VAL A 152 -3.10 -2.86 -15.04
N LYS A 153 -2.48 -3.77 -15.77
CA LYS A 153 -2.51 -3.75 -17.24
C LYS A 153 -3.89 -4.01 -17.82
N ASN A 154 -4.77 -4.65 -17.05
CA ASN A 154 -6.10 -5.07 -17.51
C ASN A 154 -7.22 -4.10 -17.13
N ILE A 155 -6.90 -2.94 -16.58
CA ILE A 155 -7.92 -1.92 -16.28
C ILE A 155 -7.70 -0.61 -17.01
#